data_2b20183cc26466fb197368efc47fdf68
#
_entry.id   2b20183cc26466fb197368efc47fdf68
#
_cell.length_a   1.000
_cell.length_b   1.000
_cell.length_c   1.000
_cell.angle_alpha   90.00
_cell.angle_beta   90.00
_cell.angle_gamma   90.00
#
_symmetry.space_group_name_H-M   'P 1'
#
loop_
_entity.id
_entity.type
_entity.pdbx_description
1 polymer ?
#
loop_
_entity_poly.entity_id
_entity_poly.type
_entity_poly.pdbx_seq_one_letter_code
_entity_poly.pdbx_strand_id
1 'polypeptide(L)'
;MKRFLLIFILLLTSCSSSATNQGAPIDSLAPCSSIKTTGAAADGLMLECLDGDGELAVQAIEGPAVISVWASWCSNCEAQRPNFIRLHNEAGDKLQVIGIDVEEQKKSDGYEHALKRGMNFPQLYDPDGRTSNYFGPGVPITQFIDKNGVIAFQKIGPIFTYEEMQELVSEYLEIKI
;
A
#
# COMPACT_ATOMS: atom_id res chain seq x y z
N MET A 1 26.03 50.90 44.16
CA MET A 1 26.27 50.33 42.83
C MET A 1 25.39 49.05 42.69
N LYS A 2 24.20 49.18 42.08
CA LYS A 2 23.26 48.08 41.91
C LYS A 2 23.53 47.45 40.51
N ARG A 3 24.01 46.19 40.50
CA ARG A 3 24.17 45.39 39.27
C ARG A 3 22.81 44.84 38.88
N PHE A 4 22.24 45.32 37.77
CA PHE A 4 21.09 44.73 37.08
C PHE A 4 21.54 43.51 36.27
N LEU A 5 21.05 42.33 36.65
CA LEU A 5 21.24 41.09 35.91
C LEU A 5 20.09 40.95 34.90
N LEU A 6 20.38 41.21 33.67
CA LEU A 6 19.44 40.99 32.55
C LEU A 6 19.40 39.49 32.24
N ILE A 7 18.31 38.83 32.63
CA ILE A 7 18.02 37.44 32.25
C ILE A 7 17.41 37.46 30.82
N PHE A 8 18.19 36.98 29.88
CA PHE A 8 17.75 36.79 28.48
C PHE A 8 16.99 35.46 28.38
N ILE A 9 15.66 35.51 28.34
CA ILE A 9 14.82 34.30 28.14
C ILE A 9 14.80 34.03 26.65
N LEU A 10 15.53 32.98 26.21
CA LEU A 10 15.45 32.42 24.89
C LEU A 10 14.14 31.62 24.77
N LEU A 11 13.16 32.19 24.09
CA LEU A 11 11.95 31.49 23.63
C LEU A 11 12.35 30.56 22.48
N LEU A 12 12.51 29.27 22.76
CA LEU A 12 12.59 28.22 21.76
C LEU A 12 11.20 28.01 21.16
N THR A 13 10.94 28.63 20.03
CA THR A 13 9.77 28.32 19.21
C THR A 13 10.02 26.95 18.58
N SER A 14 9.42 25.91 19.18
CA SER A 14 9.32 24.59 18.58
C SER A 14 8.37 24.67 17.38
N CYS A 15 8.90 24.71 16.17
CA CYS A 15 8.13 24.46 14.96
C CYS A 15 7.73 22.98 14.97
N SER A 16 6.50 22.71 15.38
CA SER A 16 5.85 21.43 15.13
C SER A 16 5.56 21.35 13.64
N SER A 17 6.46 20.72 12.88
CA SER A 17 6.21 20.33 11.50
C SER A 17 5.14 19.24 11.54
N SER A 18 3.92 19.57 11.13
CA SER A 18 2.93 18.55 10.77
C SER A 18 3.53 17.76 9.60
N ALA A 19 4.12 16.62 9.89
CA ALA A 19 4.58 15.69 8.87
C ALA A 19 3.34 15.23 8.10
N THR A 20 3.13 15.80 6.91
CA THR A 20 2.27 15.19 5.90
C THR A 20 2.85 13.80 5.66
N ASN A 21 2.04 12.78 5.90
CA ASN A 21 2.39 11.37 5.85
C ASN A 21 2.57 10.89 4.39
N GLN A 22 3.37 11.61 3.63
CA GLN A 22 3.83 11.20 2.30
C GLN A 22 5.05 10.31 2.54
N GLY A 23 4.95 9.05 2.17
CA GLY A 23 6.05 8.11 2.34
C GLY A 23 7.36 8.70 1.84
N ALA A 24 8.39 8.69 2.69
CA ALA A 24 9.73 9.06 2.26
C ALA A 24 10.23 8.03 1.22
N PRO A 25 11.08 8.45 0.25
CA PRO A 25 11.71 7.50 -0.66
C PRO A 25 12.42 6.35 0.09
N ILE A 26 12.33 5.15 -0.45
CA ILE A 26 12.93 3.93 0.09
C ILE A 26 13.95 3.35 -0.90
N ASP A 27 14.89 2.55 -0.42
CA ASP A 27 15.94 1.97 -1.25
C ASP A 27 15.49 0.68 -1.96
N SER A 28 14.49 -0.03 -1.41
CA SER A 28 13.93 -1.26 -1.99
C SER A 28 12.48 -1.46 -1.58
N LEU A 29 11.71 -2.15 -2.42
CA LEU A 29 10.40 -2.68 -2.07
C LEU A 29 10.55 -3.87 -1.09
N ALA A 30 9.51 -4.18 -0.33
CA ALA A 30 9.45 -5.48 0.32
C ALA A 30 9.43 -6.57 -0.77
N PRO A 31 10.18 -7.66 -0.58
CA PRO A 31 10.31 -8.67 -1.61
C PRO A 31 8.97 -9.37 -1.88
N CYS A 32 8.66 -9.56 -3.16
CA CYS A 32 7.46 -10.29 -3.60
C CYS A 32 7.37 -11.70 -2.97
N SER A 33 8.52 -12.33 -2.72
CA SER A 33 8.62 -13.63 -2.02
C SER A 33 8.11 -13.59 -0.58
N SER A 34 7.87 -12.41 0.00
CA SER A 34 7.26 -12.26 1.33
C SER A 34 5.73 -12.41 1.30
N ILE A 35 5.11 -12.39 0.11
CA ILE A 35 3.67 -12.61 -0.03
C ILE A 35 3.36 -14.07 0.33
N LYS A 36 2.54 -14.25 1.37
CA LYS A 36 2.06 -15.57 1.77
C LYS A 36 1.00 -16.07 0.78
N THR A 37 1.17 -17.29 0.29
CA THR A 37 0.25 -17.91 -0.66
C THR A 37 -0.13 -19.31 -0.22
N THR A 38 -1.33 -19.74 -0.59
CA THR A 38 -1.84 -21.10 -0.30
C THR A 38 -1.21 -22.18 -1.20
N GLY A 39 -0.44 -21.79 -2.21
CA GLY A 39 0.17 -22.70 -3.17
C GLY A 39 -0.81 -23.37 -4.16
N ALA A 40 -2.10 -23.04 -4.11
CA ALA A 40 -3.17 -23.84 -4.72
C ALA A 40 -3.88 -23.23 -5.95
N ALA A 41 -3.36 -22.20 -6.61
CA ALA A 41 -4.07 -21.56 -7.72
C ALA A 41 -3.44 -21.87 -9.09
N ALA A 42 -3.53 -23.13 -9.52
CA ALA A 42 -3.01 -23.55 -10.85
C ALA A 42 -3.66 -22.81 -12.05
N ASP A 43 -4.89 -22.29 -11.87
CA ASP A 43 -5.66 -21.59 -12.92
C ASP A 43 -5.84 -20.07 -12.61
N GLY A 44 -5.02 -19.51 -11.71
CA GLY A 44 -5.11 -18.11 -11.30
C GLY A 44 -4.45 -17.14 -12.29
N LEU A 45 -4.75 -15.85 -12.12
CA LEU A 45 -4.05 -14.77 -12.82
C LEU A 45 -2.61 -14.69 -12.33
N MET A 46 -1.66 -15.14 -13.15
CA MET A 46 -0.23 -15.04 -12.88
C MET A 46 0.25 -13.62 -13.16
N LEU A 47 0.82 -12.96 -12.16
CA LEU A 47 1.45 -11.65 -12.26
C LEU A 47 2.91 -11.72 -11.87
N GLU A 48 3.74 -10.94 -12.57
CA GLU A 48 5.14 -10.81 -12.25
C GLU A 48 5.35 -10.03 -10.94
N CYS A 49 6.46 -10.30 -10.26
CA CYS A 49 6.93 -9.48 -9.15
C CYS A 49 7.50 -8.16 -9.67
N LEU A 50 7.09 -7.01 -9.12
CA LEU A 50 7.60 -5.70 -9.53
C LEU A 50 9.06 -5.49 -9.12
N ASP A 51 9.50 -6.10 -8.02
CA ASP A 51 10.84 -5.98 -7.43
C ASP A 51 11.92 -6.83 -8.11
N GLY A 52 11.58 -7.62 -9.11
CA GLY A 52 12.58 -8.44 -9.79
C GLY A 52 12.00 -9.65 -10.49
N ASP A 53 12.62 -10.80 -10.23
CA ASP A 53 12.23 -12.08 -10.83
C ASP A 53 11.20 -12.79 -9.96
N GLY A 54 10.31 -13.51 -10.63
CA GLY A 54 9.27 -14.31 -10.02
C GLY A 54 7.88 -13.87 -10.43
N GLU A 55 6.95 -14.75 -10.19
CA GLU A 55 5.53 -14.54 -10.45
C GLU A 55 4.70 -15.30 -9.43
N LEU A 56 3.47 -14.86 -9.20
CA LEU A 56 2.51 -15.59 -8.38
C LEU A 56 1.09 -15.44 -8.91
N ALA A 57 0.24 -16.40 -8.58
CA ALA A 57 -1.19 -16.32 -8.87
C ALA A 57 -1.88 -15.42 -7.83
N VAL A 58 -2.61 -14.39 -8.30
CA VAL A 58 -3.32 -13.46 -7.40
C VAL A 58 -4.33 -14.20 -6.51
N GLN A 59 -5.01 -15.22 -7.06
CA GLN A 59 -5.98 -16.03 -6.32
C GLN A 59 -5.35 -16.98 -5.29
N ALA A 60 -4.02 -17.14 -5.33
CA ALA A 60 -3.30 -17.90 -4.32
C ALA A 60 -2.90 -17.07 -3.09
N ILE A 61 -3.09 -15.75 -3.13
CA ILE A 61 -2.76 -14.88 -2.00
C ILE A 61 -3.56 -15.31 -0.77
N GLU A 62 -2.83 -15.63 0.32
CA GLU A 62 -3.43 -16.02 1.57
C GLU A 62 -3.95 -14.80 2.33
N GLY A 63 -5.16 -14.91 2.87
CA GLY A 63 -5.73 -13.86 3.72
C GLY A 63 -5.33 -14.04 5.21
N PRO A 64 -5.53 -13.01 6.04
CA PRO A 64 -6.14 -11.76 5.65
C PRO A 64 -5.21 -10.86 4.86
N ALA A 65 -5.73 -10.23 3.80
CA ALA A 65 -4.95 -9.36 2.93
C ALA A 65 -5.76 -8.17 2.39
N VAL A 66 -5.08 -7.07 2.12
CA VAL A 66 -5.60 -5.90 1.41
C VAL A 66 -4.77 -5.70 0.16
N ILE A 67 -5.42 -5.80 -1.01
CA ILE A 67 -4.80 -5.64 -2.32
C ILE A 67 -5.22 -4.30 -2.90
N SER A 68 -4.24 -3.45 -3.26
CA SER A 68 -4.45 -2.18 -3.96
C SER A 68 -4.03 -2.28 -5.41
N VAL A 69 -4.97 -2.15 -6.34
CA VAL A 69 -4.67 -2.00 -7.78
C VAL A 69 -4.48 -0.53 -8.08
N TRP A 70 -3.33 -0.18 -8.65
CA TRP A 70 -2.90 1.20 -8.83
C TRP A 70 -2.06 1.39 -10.11
N ALA A 71 -1.85 2.65 -10.51
CA ALA A 71 -0.93 3.02 -11.57
C ALA A 71 -0.25 4.36 -11.24
N SER A 72 0.95 4.61 -11.77
CA SER A 72 1.72 5.84 -11.51
C SER A 72 1.02 7.10 -12.05
N TRP A 73 0.27 6.96 -13.12
CA TRP A 73 -0.50 8.03 -13.76
C TRP A 73 -1.84 8.33 -13.08
N CYS A 74 -2.26 7.55 -12.08
CA CYS A 74 -3.55 7.65 -11.42
C CYS A 74 -3.50 8.62 -10.22
N SER A 75 -4.08 9.80 -10.36
CA SER A 75 -4.07 10.82 -9.30
C SER A 75 -4.82 10.40 -8.02
N ASN A 76 -5.92 9.65 -8.15
CA ASN A 76 -6.67 9.11 -7.02
C ASN A 76 -5.88 8.01 -6.28
N CYS A 77 -5.06 7.24 -7.00
CA CYS A 77 -4.15 6.27 -6.41
C CYS A 77 -3.06 6.96 -5.58
N GLU A 78 -2.54 8.09 -6.07
CA GLU A 78 -1.60 8.92 -5.32
C GLU A 78 -2.22 9.47 -4.02
N ALA A 79 -3.50 9.90 -4.07
CA ALA A 79 -4.18 10.46 -2.90
C ALA A 79 -4.39 9.41 -1.78
N GLN A 80 -4.69 8.15 -2.14
CA GLN A 80 -4.91 7.08 -1.15
C GLN A 80 -3.63 6.39 -0.66
N ARG A 81 -2.53 6.46 -1.42
CA ARG A 81 -1.26 5.75 -1.14
C ARG A 81 -0.75 5.87 0.30
N PRO A 82 -0.75 7.06 0.94
CA PRO A 82 -0.29 7.18 2.33
C PRO A 82 -1.05 6.26 3.30
N ASN A 83 -2.33 5.98 3.03
CA ASN A 83 -3.16 5.12 3.87
C ASN A 83 -2.70 3.65 3.78
N PHE A 84 -2.26 3.19 2.60
CA PHE A 84 -1.72 1.83 2.43
C PHE A 84 -0.34 1.68 3.07
N ILE A 85 0.53 2.69 2.95
CA ILE A 85 1.84 2.69 3.62
C ILE A 85 1.64 2.62 5.14
N ARG A 86 0.73 3.42 5.67
CA ARG A 86 0.40 3.43 7.08
C ARG A 86 -0.22 2.10 7.52
N LEU A 87 -1.16 1.56 6.75
CA LEU A 87 -1.77 0.25 6.99
C LEU A 87 -0.71 -0.84 7.10
N HIS A 88 0.20 -0.93 6.12
CA HIS A 88 1.29 -1.90 6.13
C HIS A 88 2.14 -1.80 7.40
N ASN A 89 2.52 -0.58 7.78
CA ASN A 89 3.38 -0.35 8.93
C ASN A 89 2.68 -0.67 10.27
N GLU A 90 1.39 -0.35 10.41
CA GLU A 90 0.64 -0.55 11.66
C GLU A 90 0.07 -1.97 11.79
N ALA A 91 -0.30 -2.58 10.69
CA ALA A 91 -0.85 -3.94 10.70
C ALA A 91 0.22 -5.02 11.01
N GLY A 92 1.45 -4.82 10.53
CA GLY A 92 2.53 -5.79 10.68
C GLY A 92 2.09 -7.18 10.18
N ASP A 93 2.28 -8.21 10.99
CA ASP A 93 1.94 -9.59 10.63
C ASP A 93 0.45 -9.92 10.69
N LYS A 94 -0.42 -9.00 11.12
CA LYS A 94 -1.86 -9.25 11.24
C LYS A 94 -2.56 -9.40 9.91
N LEU A 95 -2.11 -8.68 8.88
CA LEU A 95 -2.60 -8.80 7.50
C LEU A 95 -1.51 -8.44 6.50
N GLN A 96 -1.65 -8.93 5.28
CA GLN A 96 -0.78 -8.58 4.16
C GLN A 96 -1.31 -7.33 3.45
N VAL A 97 -0.44 -6.39 3.11
CA VAL A 97 -0.74 -5.30 2.19
C VAL A 97 0.05 -5.53 0.92
N ILE A 98 -0.62 -5.56 -0.23
CA ILE A 98 -0.02 -5.90 -1.52
C ILE A 98 -0.48 -4.86 -2.54
N GLY A 99 0.43 -4.36 -3.37
CA GLY A 99 0.09 -3.53 -4.52
C GLY A 99 0.08 -4.35 -5.81
N ILE A 100 -0.72 -3.91 -6.78
CA ILE A 100 -0.65 -4.37 -8.17
C ILE A 100 -0.54 -3.13 -9.04
N ASP A 101 0.62 -2.95 -9.63
CA ASP A 101 0.90 -1.89 -10.61
C ASP A 101 0.38 -2.31 -11.98
N VAL A 102 -0.50 -1.50 -12.57
CA VAL A 102 -1.15 -1.86 -13.83
C VAL A 102 -0.87 -0.85 -14.93
N GLU A 103 -0.80 -1.38 -16.18
CA GLU A 103 -0.77 -0.58 -17.41
C GLU A 103 0.41 0.42 -17.48
N GLU A 104 1.52 0.12 -16.83
CA GLU A 104 2.78 0.84 -17.03
C GLU A 104 3.48 0.36 -18.30
N GLN A 105 4.06 1.29 -19.05
CA GLN A 105 4.78 0.94 -20.29
C GLN A 105 6.02 0.09 -20.04
N LYS A 106 6.67 0.32 -18.88
CA LYS A 106 7.86 -0.42 -18.45
C LYS A 106 7.73 -0.76 -16.97
N LYS A 107 8.13 -1.96 -16.60
CA LYS A 107 8.22 -2.41 -15.21
C LYS A 107 9.06 -1.48 -14.33
N SER A 108 10.15 -0.91 -14.92
CA SER A 108 11.00 0.05 -14.22
C SER A 108 10.28 1.32 -13.80
N ASP A 109 9.31 1.78 -14.58
CA ASP A 109 8.60 3.05 -14.31
C ASP A 109 7.74 2.90 -13.05
N GLY A 110 6.98 1.81 -12.93
CA GLY A 110 6.23 1.46 -11.72
C GLY A 110 7.14 1.22 -10.52
N TYR A 111 8.23 0.48 -10.71
CA TYR A 111 9.21 0.22 -9.66
C TYR A 111 9.81 1.50 -9.08
N GLU A 112 10.34 2.40 -9.94
CA GLU A 112 10.91 3.68 -9.54
C GLU A 112 9.88 4.58 -8.87
N HIS A 113 8.64 4.57 -9.38
CA HIS A 113 7.53 5.30 -8.77
C HIS A 113 7.27 4.81 -7.35
N ALA A 114 7.14 3.50 -7.16
CA ALA A 114 6.89 2.91 -5.85
C ALA A 114 8.01 3.22 -4.85
N LEU A 115 9.28 3.14 -5.25
CA LEU A 115 10.42 3.53 -4.42
C LEU A 115 10.37 5.01 -4.03
N LYS A 116 10.21 5.89 -5.00
CA LYS A 116 10.16 7.34 -4.79
C LYS A 116 9.03 7.76 -3.86
N ARG A 117 7.95 6.99 -3.84
CA ARG A 117 6.74 7.24 -3.06
C ARG A 117 6.68 6.47 -1.75
N GLY A 118 7.72 5.71 -1.41
CA GLY A 118 7.82 4.98 -0.14
C GLY A 118 6.83 3.84 0.03
N MET A 119 6.42 3.20 -1.07
CA MET A 119 5.50 2.04 -1.03
C MET A 119 6.26 0.79 -0.58
N ASN A 120 6.52 0.69 0.71
CA ASN A 120 7.39 -0.29 1.35
C ASN A 120 6.78 -1.70 1.53
N PHE A 121 5.71 -2.01 0.82
CA PHE A 121 5.04 -3.31 0.80
C PHE A 121 5.23 -4.01 -0.56
N PRO A 122 5.03 -5.34 -0.65
CA PRO A 122 5.24 -6.10 -1.88
C PRO A 122 4.35 -5.62 -3.01
N GLN A 123 4.89 -5.63 -4.23
CA GLN A 123 4.23 -5.15 -5.43
C GLN A 123 4.26 -6.20 -6.54
N LEU A 124 3.14 -6.39 -7.21
CA LEU A 124 3.01 -7.17 -8.43
C LEU A 124 2.91 -6.24 -9.65
N TYR A 125 3.12 -6.78 -10.84
CA TYR A 125 3.13 -6.04 -12.08
C TYR A 125 2.21 -6.68 -13.13
N ASP A 126 1.29 -5.89 -13.68
CA ASP A 126 0.31 -6.29 -14.70
C ASP A 126 0.33 -5.30 -15.87
N PRO A 127 1.30 -5.42 -16.80
CA PRO A 127 1.45 -4.48 -17.93
C PRO A 127 0.24 -4.40 -18.84
N ASP A 128 -0.49 -5.49 -18.95
CA ASP A 128 -1.59 -5.64 -19.89
C ASP A 128 -2.98 -5.33 -19.28
N GLY A 129 -3.03 -4.98 -17.98
CA GLY A 129 -4.28 -4.70 -17.27
C GLY A 129 -5.21 -5.92 -17.16
N ARG A 130 -4.67 -7.15 -17.16
CA ARG A 130 -5.43 -8.41 -17.07
C ARG A 130 -6.22 -8.52 -15.77
N THR A 131 -5.78 -7.81 -14.73
CA THR A 131 -6.49 -7.68 -13.46
C THR A 131 -7.91 -7.14 -13.64
N SER A 132 -8.18 -6.36 -14.69
CA SER A 132 -9.52 -5.83 -14.97
C SER A 132 -10.59 -6.90 -15.10
N ASN A 133 -10.21 -8.12 -15.49
CA ASN A 133 -11.14 -9.27 -15.59
C ASN A 133 -11.54 -9.82 -14.21
N TYR A 134 -10.79 -9.55 -13.16
CA TYR A 134 -11.00 -10.07 -11.81
C TYR A 134 -11.43 -8.99 -10.82
N PHE A 135 -10.92 -7.78 -10.96
CA PHE A 135 -11.18 -6.66 -10.07
C PHE A 135 -12.18 -5.65 -10.65
N GLY A 136 -12.45 -5.74 -11.96
CA GLY A 136 -13.20 -4.73 -12.69
C GLY A 136 -12.30 -3.66 -13.30
N PRO A 137 -12.86 -2.80 -14.17
CA PRO A 137 -12.10 -1.82 -14.93
C PRO A 137 -11.73 -0.60 -14.10
N GLY A 138 -10.56 -0.05 -14.43
CA GLY A 138 -10.05 1.22 -13.86
C GLY A 138 -9.28 1.06 -12.56
N VAL A 139 -8.78 2.18 -12.08
CA VAL A 139 -8.00 2.32 -10.84
C VAL A 139 -8.40 3.60 -10.10
N PRO A 140 -8.29 3.66 -8.75
CA PRO A 140 -7.88 2.59 -7.87
C PRO A 140 -9.01 1.59 -7.57
N ILE A 141 -8.63 0.35 -7.31
CA ILE A 141 -9.51 -0.68 -6.75
C ILE A 141 -8.81 -1.30 -5.56
N THR A 142 -9.57 -1.55 -4.48
CA THR A 142 -9.06 -2.23 -3.30
C THR A 142 -9.88 -3.46 -3.02
N GLN A 143 -9.22 -4.62 -2.85
CA GLN A 143 -9.85 -5.85 -2.37
C GLN A 143 -9.42 -6.18 -0.96
N PHE A 144 -10.38 -6.65 -0.18
CA PHE A 144 -10.20 -7.15 1.18
C PHE A 144 -10.44 -8.65 1.17
N ILE A 145 -9.42 -9.43 1.47
CA ILE A 145 -9.44 -10.90 1.48
C ILE A 145 -9.44 -11.35 2.94
N ASP A 146 -10.46 -12.11 3.33
CA ASP A 146 -10.58 -12.60 4.70
C ASP A 146 -9.59 -13.74 5.01
N LYS A 147 -9.55 -14.18 6.27
CA LYS A 147 -8.69 -15.28 6.75
C LYS A 147 -8.94 -16.64 6.08
N ASN A 148 -10.03 -16.80 5.36
CA ASN A 148 -10.36 -18.00 4.59
C ASN A 148 -9.97 -17.90 3.11
N GLY A 149 -9.36 -16.77 2.71
CA GLY A 149 -8.99 -16.51 1.31
C GLY A 149 -10.16 -16.06 0.43
N VAL A 150 -11.29 -15.65 1.04
CA VAL A 150 -12.47 -15.17 0.32
C VAL A 150 -12.43 -13.65 0.19
N ILE A 151 -12.82 -13.13 -0.96
CA ILE A 151 -12.98 -11.68 -1.14
C ILE A 151 -14.19 -11.25 -0.31
N ALA A 152 -13.92 -10.66 0.86
CA ALA A 152 -14.96 -10.18 1.77
C ALA A 152 -15.58 -8.86 1.30
N PHE A 153 -14.77 -8.00 0.67
CA PHE A 153 -15.23 -6.72 0.13
C PHE A 153 -14.33 -6.22 -1.00
N GLN A 154 -14.90 -5.45 -1.89
CA GLN A 154 -14.16 -4.71 -2.92
C GLN A 154 -14.66 -3.28 -3.00
N LYS A 155 -13.73 -2.32 -2.89
CA LYS A 155 -14.00 -0.91 -3.09
C LYS A 155 -13.48 -0.46 -4.45
N ILE A 156 -14.37 0.10 -5.25
CA ILE A 156 -14.04 0.80 -6.50
C ILE A 156 -13.94 2.28 -6.19
N GLY A 157 -12.82 2.90 -6.55
CA GLY A 157 -12.50 4.28 -6.19
C GLY A 157 -11.60 4.40 -4.96
N PRO A 158 -11.15 5.63 -4.64
CA PRO A 158 -10.15 5.86 -3.61
C PRO A 158 -10.69 5.71 -2.18
N ILE A 159 -9.78 5.36 -1.26
CA ILE A 159 -9.92 5.43 0.19
C ILE A 159 -9.14 6.65 0.65
N PHE A 160 -9.81 7.76 0.89
CA PHE A 160 -9.13 9.05 1.09
C PHE A 160 -8.59 9.24 2.51
N THR A 161 -9.17 8.59 3.51
CA THR A 161 -8.75 8.76 4.91
C THR A 161 -8.29 7.43 5.51
N TYR A 162 -7.42 7.54 6.51
CA TYR A 162 -6.96 6.35 7.23
C TYR A 162 -8.06 5.78 8.13
N GLU A 163 -8.93 6.63 8.64
CA GLU A 163 -10.11 6.24 9.42
C GLU A 163 -11.02 5.33 8.58
N GLU A 164 -11.32 5.71 7.33
CA GLU A 164 -12.07 4.86 6.40
C GLU A 164 -11.38 3.52 6.18
N MET A 165 -10.05 3.52 6.00
CA MET A 165 -9.26 2.28 5.85
C MET A 165 -9.40 1.38 7.09
N GLN A 166 -9.28 1.93 8.30
CA GLN A 166 -9.43 1.19 9.55
C GLN A 166 -10.83 0.61 9.72
N GLU A 167 -11.87 1.38 9.37
CA GLU A 167 -13.25 0.93 9.40
C GLU A 167 -13.46 -0.27 8.47
N LEU A 168 -13.00 -0.18 7.21
CA LEU A 168 -13.10 -1.27 6.23
C LEU A 168 -12.35 -2.52 6.68
N VAL A 169 -11.12 -2.37 7.18
CA VAL A 169 -10.34 -3.50 7.72
C VAL A 169 -11.04 -4.14 8.91
N SER A 170 -11.60 -3.33 9.82
CA SER A 170 -12.31 -3.84 10.99
C SER A 170 -13.62 -4.55 10.62
N GLU A 171 -14.36 -3.99 9.67
CA GLU A 171 -15.67 -4.52 9.23
C GLU A 171 -15.52 -5.83 8.45
N TYR A 172 -14.62 -5.86 7.48
CA TYR A 172 -14.54 -6.99 6.54
C TYR A 172 -13.48 -8.04 6.88
N LEU A 173 -12.45 -7.66 7.63
CA LEU A 173 -11.39 -8.60 8.02
C LEU A 173 -11.40 -8.94 9.51
N GLU A 174 -12.24 -8.32 10.31
CA GLU A 174 -12.33 -8.50 11.78
C GLU A 174 -11.02 -8.15 12.50
N ILE A 175 -10.20 -7.26 11.93
CA ILE A 175 -8.88 -6.87 12.45
C ILE A 175 -8.93 -5.43 12.95
N LYS A 176 -8.39 -5.22 14.17
CA LYS A 176 -8.18 -3.89 14.75
C LYS A 176 -6.72 -3.46 14.56
N ILE A 177 -6.57 -2.27 13.97
CA ILE A 177 -5.29 -1.64 13.69
C ILE A 177 -5.21 -0.34 14.46
#